data_bdc89d818c2186831447b049de4ec423
#
_entry.id   bdc89d818c2186831447b049de4ec423
#
_cell.length_a   1.000
_cell.length_b   1.000
_cell.length_c   1.000
_cell.angle_alpha   90.00
_cell.angle_beta   90.00
_cell.angle_gamma   90.00
#
_symmetry.space_group_name_H-M   'P 1'
#
loop_
_entity.id
_entity.type
_entity.pdbx_description
1 polymer ?
#
loop_
_entity_poly.entity_id
_entity_poly.type
_entity_poly.pdbx_seq_one_letter_code
_entity_poly.pdbx_strand_id
1 'polypeptide(L)'
;AGQKPYSGPRRFENSSSTSRVRYEYYRAKKEKEPLFQMNAASYGWLHAAACLNRDLQRDGVRRIRIPVILFQSEHDHLVSKKEQVRFILKLNQNGNTYAKLVRVPGTRHEIWGADEKILRGYLGMIFRFLSGQK
;
A
#
# COMPACT_ATOMS: atom_id res chain seq x y z
N ALA A 1 20.62 -15.19 -9.59
CA ALA A 1 20.25 -15.44 -8.21
C ALA A 1 18.72 -15.46 -8.13
N GLY A 2 18.14 -16.60 -7.77
CA GLY A 2 16.69 -16.76 -7.62
C GLY A 2 16.20 -16.23 -6.28
N GLN A 3 14.88 -16.07 -6.14
CA GLN A 3 14.27 -15.87 -4.84
C GLN A 3 14.52 -17.11 -3.96
N LYS A 4 14.68 -16.87 -2.66
CA LYS A 4 14.75 -17.98 -1.71
C LYS A 4 13.40 -18.72 -1.67
N PRO A 5 13.40 -20.05 -1.52
CA PRO A 5 12.17 -20.81 -1.31
C PRO A 5 11.38 -20.26 -0.13
N TYR A 6 10.07 -20.50 -0.14
CA TYR A 6 9.21 -20.12 0.98
C TYR A 6 9.67 -20.85 2.26
N SER A 7 9.86 -20.10 3.32
CA SER A 7 10.37 -20.59 4.61
C SER A 7 9.40 -20.38 5.77
N GLY A 8 8.13 -20.15 5.44
CA GLY A 8 7.09 -19.87 6.42
C GLY A 8 6.70 -18.39 6.49
N PRO A 9 5.58 -18.09 7.17
CA PRO A 9 5.13 -16.73 7.35
C PRO A 9 6.07 -15.95 8.27
N ARG A 10 6.21 -14.65 8.02
CA ARG A 10 6.97 -13.75 8.91
C ARG A 10 6.32 -13.72 10.29
N ARG A 11 7.11 -13.51 11.34
CA ARG A 11 6.59 -13.27 12.69
C ARG A 11 5.76 -12.00 12.71
N PHE A 12 4.79 -11.91 13.64
CA PHE A 12 3.89 -10.75 13.77
C PHE A 12 4.65 -9.42 13.89
N GLU A 13 5.72 -9.40 14.68
CA GLU A 13 6.55 -8.21 14.92
C GLU A 13 7.15 -7.64 13.64
N ASN A 14 7.46 -8.52 12.67
CA ASN A 14 8.05 -8.20 11.38
C ASN A 14 7.02 -8.20 10.22
N SER A 15 5.74 -8.36 10.55
CA SER A 15 4.67 -8.37 9.56
C SER A 15 4.26 -6.97 9.14
N SER A 16 3.54 -6.86 8.03
CA SER A 16 2.95 -5.61 7.56
C SER A 16 1.63 -5.25 8.26
N SER A 17 1.14 -6.09 9.18
CA SER A 17 -0.12 -5.93 9.92
C SER A 17 0.14 -5.43 11.34
N THR A 18 -0.78 -4.63 11.90
CA THR A 18 -0.77 -4.21 13.31
C THR A 18 -1.82 -4.92 14.15
N SER A 19 -2.79 -5.57 13.53
CA SER A 19 -3.77 -6.43 14.23
C SER A 19 -3.29 -7.87 14.30
N ARG A 20 -3.07 -8.39 15.51
CA ARG A 20 -2.68 -9.79 15.71
C ARG A 20 -3.75 -10.75 15.21
N VAL A 21 -5.02 -10.47 15.44
CA VAL A 21 -6.14 -11.33 15.00
C VAL A 21 -6.16 -11.46 13.48
N ARG A 22 -5.99 -10.35 12.74
CA ARG A 22 -5.94 -10.36 11.27
C ARG A 22 -4.69 -11.06 10.76
N TYR A 23 -3.55 -10.81 11.40
CA TYR A 23 -2.30 -11.49 11.07
C TYR A 23 -2.44 -13.01 11.21
N GLU A 24 -2.97 -13.54 12.34
CA GLU A 24 -3.13 -14.98 12.56
C GLU A 24 -4.13 -15.60 11.55
N TYR A 25 -5.20 -14.88 11.20
CA TYR A 25 -6.13 -15.33 10.17
C TYR A 25 -5.45 -15.52 8.81
N TYR A 26 -4.69 -14.52 8.34
CA TYR A 26 -3.97 -14.62 7.07
C TYR A 26 -2.80 -15.61 7.14
N ARG A 27 -2.13 -15.70 8.27
CA ARG A 27 -1.10 -16.70 8.51
C ARG A 27 -1.64 -18.11 8.35
N ALA A 28 -2.75 -18.44 9.01
CA ALA A 28 -3.38 -19.74 8.92
C ALA A 28 -3.81 -20.10 7.48
N LYS A 29 -4.30 -19.12 6.71
CA LYS A 29 -4.61 -19.30 5.29
C LYS A 29 -3.35 -19.58 4.47
N LYS A 30 -2.30 -18.81 4.70
CA LYS A 30 -1.03 -18.96 3.97
C LYS A 30 -0.33 -20.30 4.25
N GLU A 31 -0.47 -20.82 5.46
CA GLU A 31 0.07 -22.13 5.82
C GLU A 31 -0.67 -23.29 5.11
N LYS A 32 -1.97 -23.15 4.86
CA LYS A 32 -2.82 -24.16 4.24
C LYS A 32 -2.81 -24.12 2.71
N GLU A 33 -2.54 -22.96 2.10
CA GLU A 33 -2.70 -22.76 0.65
C GLU A 33 -1.34 -22.46 0.00
N PRO A 34 -0.76 -23.43 -0.72
CA PRO A 34 0.55 -23.26 -1.38
C PRO A 34 0.60 -22.06 -2.35
N LEU A 35 -0.50 -21.70 -3.01
CA LEU A 35 -0.55 -20.57 -3.92
C LEU A 35 -0.31 -19.23 -3.22
N PHE A 36 -0.51 -19.14 -1.91
CA PHE A 36 -0.21 -17.94 -1.11
C PHE A 36 1.20 -17.92 -0.53
N GLN A 37 1.97 -18.99 -0.72
CA GLN A 37 3.29 -19.16 -0.14
C GLN A 37 4.38 -18.48 -0.97
N MET A 38 4.46 -17.16 -0.82
CA MET A 38 5.50 -16.34 -1.44
C MET A 38 6.33 -15.61 -0.38
N ASN A 39 7.66 -15.55 -0.59
CA ASN A 39 8.57 -14.79 0.28
C ASN A 39 8.69 -13.32 -0.11
N ALA A 40 8.70 -13.03 -1.41
CA ALA A 40 8.93 -11.70 -1.95
C ALA A 40 8.46 -11.59 -3.40
N ALA A 41 8.40 -10.36 -3.90
CA ALA A 41 8.14 -10.09 -5.31
C ALA A 41 9.26 -10.65 -6.21
N SER A 42 8.91 -11.08 -7.43
CA SER A 42 9.91 -11.51 -8.41
C SER A 42 10.80 -10.36 -8.88
N TYR A 43 11.99 -10.66 -9.37
CA TYR A 43 12.86 -9.64 -9.96
C TYR A 43 12.22 -8.95 -11.18
N GLY A 44 11.45 -9.69 -11.98
CA GLY A 44 10.67 -9.11 -13.10
C GLY A 44 9.62 -8.12 -12.60
N TRP A 45 8.90 -8.44 -11.53
CA TRP A 45 7.96 -7.52 -10.91
C TRP A 45 8.64 -6.27 -10.37
N LEU A 46 9.77 -6.41 -9.66
CA LEU A 46 10.55 -5.27 -9.15
C LEU A 46 11.05 -4.37 -10.26
N HIS A 47 11.53 -4.96 -11.37
CA HIS A 47 11.96 -4.20 -12.55
C HIS A 47 10.78 -3.45 -13.18
N ALA A 48 9.65 -4.11 -13.41
CA ALA A 48 8.45 -3.48 -13.96
C ALA A 48 7.93 -2.35 -13.06
N ALA A 49 7.90 -2.56 -11.74
CA ALA A 49 7.52 -1.53 -10.78
C ALA A 49 8.46 -0.32 -10.79
N ALA A 50 9.78 -0.55 -10.91
CA ALA A 50 10.78 0.52 -11.01
C ALA A 50 10.62 1.32 -12.32
N CYS A 51 10.38 0.65 -13.46
CA CYS A 51 10.11 1.29 -14.74
C CYS A 51 8.83 2.13 -14.67
N LEU A 52 7.73 1.56 -14.17
CA LEU A 52 6.46 2.27 -13.99
C LEU A 52 6.61 3.50 -13.09
N ASN A 53 7.31 3.36 -11.97
CA ASN A 53 7.55 4.48 -11.06
C ASN A 53 8.35 5.60 -11.75
N ARG A 54 9.37 5.26 -12.53
CA ARG A 54 10.13 6.23 -13.31
C ARG A 54 9.25 6.96 -14.33
N ASP A 55 8.41 6.24 -15.06
CA ASP A 55 7.55 6.81 -16.09
C ASP A 55 6.46 7.70 -15.47
N LEU A 56 5.88 7.29 -14.33
CA LEU A 56 4.98 8.11 -13.54
C LEU A 56 5.65 9.39 -13.05
N GLN A 57 6.90 9.32 -12.59
CA GLN A 57 7.64 10.48 -12.10
C GLN A 57 8.04 11.46 -13.21
N ARG A 58 8.15 11.03 -14.46
CA ARG A 58 8.43 11.87 -15.63
C ARG A 58 7.14 12.55 -16.13
N ASP A 59 6.38 11.85 -16.94
CA ASP A 59 5.25 12.39 -17.69
C ASP A 59 3.89 11.76 -17.31
N GLY A 60 3.89 10.58 -16.69
CA GLY A 60 2.67 9.86 -16.33
C GLY A 60 1.75 10.67 -15.41
N VAL A 61 2.33 11.40 -14.47
CA VAL A 61 1.60 12.30 -13.56
C VAL A 61 0.69 13.29 -14.31
N ARG A 62 1.15 13.82 -15.45
CA ARG A 62 0.39 14.78 -16.26
C ARG A 62 -0.86 14.19 -16.92
N ARG A 63 -0.92 12.86 -17.06
CA ARG A 63 -2.02 12.14 -17.69
C ARG A 63 -3.11 11.73 -16.68
N ILE A 64 -2.83 11.80 -15.38
CA ILE A 64 -3.78 11.42 -14.34
C ILE A 64 -4.73 12.59 -14.09
N ARG A 65 -5.96 12.49 -14.62
CA ARG A 65 -7.02 13.51 -14.51
C ARG A 65 -8.16 13.10 -13.57
N ILE A 66 -8.20 11.85 -13.18
CA ILE A 66 -9.18 11.33 -12.22
C ILE A 66 -8.83 11.75 -10.79
N PRO A 67 -9.81 11.87 -9.89
CA PRO A 67 -9.55 12.06 -8.47
C PRO A 67 -8.64 10.96 -7.90
N VAL A 68 -7.71 11.35 -7.03
CA VAL A 68 -6.77 10.42 -6.39
C VAL A 68 -6.78 10.64 -4.88
N ILE A 69 -6.99 9.57 -4.13
CA ILE A 69 -6.72 9.53 -2.70
C ILE A 69 -5.60 8.51 -2.44
N LEU A 70 -4.53 8.94 -1.78
CA LEU A 70 -3.41 8.08 -1.40
C LEU A 70 -3.35 7.98 0.11
N PHE A 71 -3.45 6.76 0.63
CA PHE A 71 -3.31 6.51 2.05
C PHE A 71 -1.86 6.16 2.38
N GLN A 72 -1.31 6.87 3.35
CA GLN A 72 0.05 6.69 3.83
C GLN A 72 0.04 6.10 5.23
N SER A 73 0.58 4.91 5.39
CA SER A 73 0.76 4.30 6.71
C SER A 73 1.90 4.99 7.50
N GLU A 74 1.76 5.03 8.81
CA GLU A 74 2.74 5.71 9.68
C GLU A 74 4.07 4.95 9.75
N HIS A 75 4.03 3.63 9.83
CA HIS A 75 5.21 2.78 10.02
C HIS A 75 5.50 1.92 8.79
N ASP A 76 5.46 2.54 7.59
CA ASP A 76 5.80 1.85 6.35
C ASP A 76 7.31 1.74 6.18
N HIS A 77 7.80 0.51 5.99
CA HIS A 77 9.20 0.20 5.71
C HIS A 77 9.42 -0.31 4.28
N LEU A 78 8.35 -0.43 3.47
CA LEU A 78 8.42 -0.97 2.11
C LEU A 78 8.39 0.13 1.06
N VAL A 79 7.62 1.21 1.31
CA VAL A 79 7.51 2.33 0.38
C VAL A 79 7.91 3.65 1.02
N SER A 80 8.48 4.54 0.22
CA SER A 80 8.98 5.83 0.70
C SER A 80 7.84 6.81 0.95
N LYS A 81 7.66 7.21 2.20
CA LYS A 81 6.70 8.26 2.59
C LYS A 81 6.98 9.59 1.89
N LYS A 82 8.25 9.93 1.71
CA LYS A 82 8.68 11.15 1.02
C LYS A 82 8.24 11.15 -0.45
N GLU A 83 8.39 10.02 -1.13
CA GLU A 83 8.00 9.91 -2.54
C GLU A 83 6.47 9.89 -2.72
N GLN A 84 5.72 9.34 -1.78
CA GLN A 84 4.26 9.43 -1.76
C GLN A 84 3.79 10.89 -1.66
N VAL A 85 4.36 11.67 -0.76
CA VAL A 85 4.08 13.12 -0.64
C VAL A 85 4.43 13.84 -1.94
N ARG A 86 5.62 13.56 -2.48
CA ARG A 86 6.10 14.16 -3.73
C ARG A 86 5.17 13.85 -4.92
N PHE A 87 4.65 12.63 -4.99
CA PHE A 87 3.71 12.22 -6.03
C PHE A 87 2.42 13.04 -5.98
N ILE A 88 1.81 13.18 -4.79
CA ILE A 88 0.59 13.99 -4.61
C ILE A 88 0.83 15.48 -4.94
N LEU A 89 1.97 16.03 -4.49
CA LEU A 89 2.35 17.41 -4.84
C LEU A 89 2.47 17.60 -6.35
N LYS A 90 3.11 16.66 -7.05
CA LYS A 90 3.21 16.70 -8.51
C LYS A 90 1.86 16.62 -9.21
N LEU A 91 0.94 15.76 -8.72
CA LEU A 91 -0.41 15.68 -9.27
C LEU A 91 -1.11 17.05 -9.18
N ASN A 92 -1.07 17.69 -8.01
CA ASN A 92 -1.70 18.98 -7.78
C ASN A 92 -1.05 20.09 -8.64
N GLN A 93 0.28 20.13 -8.75
CA GLN A 93 1.02 21.06 -9.60
C GLN A 93 0.69 20.90 -11.10
N ASN A 94 0.28 19.70 -11.53
CA ASN A 94 -0.13 19.42 -12.91
C ASN A 94 -1.65 19.53 -13.12
N GLY A 95 -2.35 20.23 -12.23
CA GLY A 95 -3.78 20.56 -12.36
C GLY A 95 -4.75 19.48 -11.87
N ASN A 96 -4.29 18.45 -11.15
CA ASN A 96 -5.18 17.52 -10.46
C ASN A 96 -5.55 18.06 -9.07
N THR A 97 -6.61 18.87 -9.00
CA THR A 97 -7.08 19.50 -7.75
C THR A 97 -7.72 18.52 -6.77
N TYR A 98 -7.95 17.29 -7.17
CA TYR A 98 -8.58 16.23 -6.35
C TYR A 98 -7.59 15.20 -5.82
N ALA A 99 -6.28 15.44 -5.94
CA ALA A 99 -5.28 14.55 -5.38
C ALA A 99 -5.04 14.87 -3.90
N LYS A 100 -5.30 13.89 -3.01
CA LYS A 100 -5.16 14.03 -1.56
C LYS A 100 -4.29 12.94 -0.96
N LEU A 101 -3.48 13.31 0.03
CA LEU A 101 -2.76 12.37 0.90
C LEU A 101 -3.47 12.29 2.26
N VAL A 102 -3.77 11.08 2.69
CA VAL A 102 -4.31 10.81 4.02
C VAL A 102 -3.33 9.96 4.80
N ARG A 103 -2.83 10.48 5.91
CA ARG A 103 -1.98 9.72 6.84
C ARG A 103 -2.84 8.88 7.76
N VAL A 104 -2.48 7.62 7.94
CA VAL A 104 -3.19 6.67 8.79
C VAL A 104 -2.29 6.26 9.95
N PRO A 105 -2.46 6.89 11.13
CA PRO A 105 -1.64 6.61 12.32
C PRO A 105 -1.81 5.16 12.79
N GLY A 106 -0.79 4.65 13.48
CA GLY A 106 -0.81 3.32 14.09
C GLY A 106 -0.83 2.17 13.08
N THR A 107 -0.48 2.40 11.81
CA THR A 107 -0.49 1.37 10.76
C THR A 107 0.89 1.08 10.21
N ARG A 108 1.08 -0.16 9.76
CA ARG A 108 2.19 -0.60 8.92
C ARG A 108 1.75 -0.63 7.46
N HIS A 109 2.56 -1.19 6.58
CA HIS A 109 2.32 -1.20 5.14
C HIS A 109 0.92 -1.68 4.73
N GLU A 110 0.41 -2.71 5.37
CA GLU A 110 -0.94 -3.24 5.14
C GLU A 110 -1.97 -2.54 6.03
N ILE A 111 -2.50 -1.40 5.60
CA ILE A 111 -3.50 -0.63 6.37
C ILE A 111 -4.74 -1.47 6.66
N TRP A 112 -5.16 -2.36 5.73
CA TRP A 112 -6.27 -3.31 5.96
C TRP A 112 -5.97 -4.36 7.04
N GLY A 113 -4.70 -4.55 7.39
CA GLY A 113 -4.25 -5.38 8.50
C GLY A 113 -4.26 -4.69 9.86
N ALA A 114 -4.82 -3.47 9.96
CA ALA A 114 -4.93 -2.74 11.21
C ALA A 114 -6.11 -3.20 12.07
N ASP A 115 -6.19 -2.66 13.29
CA ASP A 115 -7.31 -2.90 14.20
C ASP A 115 -8.63 -2.38 13.64
N GLU A 116 -9.74 -2.93 14.17
CA GLU A 116 -11.08 -2.68 13.65
C GLU A 116 -11.44 -1.18 13.60
N LYS A 117 -11.08 -0.42 14.63
CA LYS A 117 -11.35 1.02 14.69
C LYS A 117 -10.67 1.77 13.53
N ILE A 118 -9.41 1.47 13.28
CA ILE A 118 -8.63 2.09 12.20
C ILE A 118 -9.20 1.64 10.85
N LEU A 119 -9.48 0.35 10.70
CA LEU A 119 -10.00 -0.20 9.44
C LEU A 119 -11.35 0.39 9.08
N ARG A 120 -12.28 0.54 10.04
CA ARG A 120 -13.58 1.19 9.78
C ARG A 120 -13.41 2.63 9.30
N GLY A 121 -12.53 3.40 9.93
CA GLY A 121 -12.21 4.76 9.50
C GLY A 121 -11.63 4.81 8.10
N TYR A 122 -10.67 3.94 7.82
CA TYR A 122 -10.03 3.80 6.51
C TYR A 122 -11.03 3.45 5.41
N LEU A 123 -11.84 2.40 5.60
CA LEU A 123 -12.87 2.00 4.64
C LEU A 123 -13.95 3.08 4.47
N GLY A 124 -14.36 3.73 5.56
CA GLY A 124 -15.31 4.83 5.51
C GLY A 124 -14.81 6.01 4.65
N MET A 125 -13.52 6.32 4.70
CA MET A 125 -12.92 7.33 3.83
C MET A 125 -12.92 6.89 2.35
N ILE A 126 -12.62 5.62 2.07
CA ILE A 126 -12.67 5.06 0.71
C ILE A 126 -14.09 5.17 0.16
N PHE A 127 -15.10 4.73 0.90
CA PHE A 127 -16.49 4.75 0.45
C PHE A 127 -16.98 6.17 0.19
N ARG A 128 -16.69 7.12 1.08
CA ARG A 128 -17.03 8.54 0.85
C ARG A 128 -16.34 9.09 -0.40
N PHE A 129 -15.08 8.78 -0.60
CA PHE A 129 -14.35 9.22 -1.79
C PHE A 129 -14.97 8.65 -3.07
N LEU A 130 -15.33 7.36 -3.09
CA LEU A 130 -15.94 6.71 -4.25
C LEU A 130 -17.37 7.20 -4.53
N SER A 131 -18.13 7.57 -3.49
CA SER A 131 -19.47 8.16 -3.63
C SER A 131 -19.47 9.65 -4.00
N GLY A 132 -18.31 10.25 -4.20
CA GLY A 132 -18.20 11.69 -4.52
C GLY A 132 -18.49 12.63 -3.37
N GLN A 133 -18.66 12.12 -2.15
CA GLN A 133 -18.82 12.95 -0.95
C GLN A 133 -17.44 13.53 -0.55
N LYS A 134 -17.36 14.86 -0.55
CA LYS A 134 -16.13 15.60 -0.21
C LYS A 134 -15.88 15.65 1.29
#